data_7861dcfe936de6afece46bb3d13cf3ed
#
_entry.id   7861dcfe936de6afece46bb3d13cf3ed
#
_cell.length_a   1.000
_cell.length_b   1.000
_cell.length_c   1.000
_cell.angle_alpha   90.00
_cell.angle_beta   90.00
_cell.angle_gamma   90.00
#
_symmetry.space_group_name_H-M   'P 1'
#
loop_
_entity.id
_entity.type
_entity.pdbx_description
1 polymer ?
#
loop_
_entity_poly.entity_id
_entity_poly.type
_entity_poly.pdbx_seq_one_letter_code
_entity_poly.pdbx_strand_id
1 'polypeptide(L)' 'AKPFYEKTIEVLDAKGDGDPRIYIECYSYLGYYYYVKEDIENSKIYWEKILAIDPTNEIANRAMSGLK' A
#
# COMPACT_ATOMS: atom_id res chain seq x y z
N ALA A 1 13.93 -4.15 -1.69
CA ALA A 1 12.61 -4.44 -1.17
C ALA A 1 11.48 -3.84 -1.98
N LYS A 2 11.56 -2.53 -2.31
CA LYS A 2 10.52 -1.89 -3.11
C LYS A 2 10.29 -2.56 -4.47
N PRO A 3 11.32 -2.81 -5.30
CA PRO A 3 11.12 -3.45 -6.60
C PRO A 3 10.47 -4.84 -6.48
N PHE A 4 10.81 -5.55 -5.42
CA PHE A 4 10.24 -6.86 -5.17
C PHE A 4 8.73 -6.79 -4.95
N TYR A 5 8.30 -5.86 -4.11
CA TYR A 5 6.87 -5.73 -3.80
C TYR A 5 6.08 -5.22 -4.99
N GLU A 6 6.64 -4.29 -5.74
CA GLU A 6 5.98 -3.79 -6.95
C GLU A 6 5.78 -4.89 -7.98
N LYS A 7 6.79 -5.76 -8.13
CA LYS A 7 6.70 -6.87 -9.06
C LYS A 7 5.64 -7.87 -8.60
N THR A 8 5.53 -8.11 -7.29
CA THR A 8 4.52 -9.01 -6.76
C THR A 8 3.12 -8.50 -7.07
N ILE A 9 2.88 -7.22 -6.90
CA ILE A 9 1.58 -6.60 -7.21
C ILE A 9 1.28 -6.73 -8.70
N GLU A 10 2.26 -6.47 -9.55
CA GLU A 10 2.11 -6.57 -10.98
C GLU A 10 1.71 -7.99 -11.41
N VAL A 11 2.35 -8.99 -10.85
CA VAL A 11 2.03 -10.39 -11.16
C VAL A 11 0.62 -10.74 -10.71
N LEU A 12 0.22 -10.28 -9.52
CA LEU A 12 -1.13 -10.54 -9.03
C LEU A 12 -2.19 -9.87 -9.89
N ASP A 13 -1.93 -8.64 -10.33
CA ASP A 13 -2.84 -7.93 -11.21
C ASP A 13 -2.99 -8.66 -12.55
N ALA A 14 -1.89 -9.17 -13.09
CA ALA A 14 -1.92 -9.89 -14.35
C ALA A 14 -2.77 -11.15 -14.28
N LYS A 15 -2.76 -11.82 -13.12
CA LYS A 15 -3.56 -13.02 -12.90
C LYS A 15 -5.02 -12.70 -12.59
N GLY A 16 -5.26 -11.53 -12.02
CA GLY A 16 -6.61 -11.09 -11.68
C GLY A 16 -7.26 -11.82 -10.53
N ASP A 17 -6.50 -12.58 -9.76
CA ASP A 17 -7.05 -13.37 -8.66
C ASP A 17 -6.26 -13.24 -7.36
N GLY A 18 -5.60 -12.10 -7.14
CA GLY A 18 -4.82 -11.87 -5.94
C GLY A 18 -5.70 -11.74 -4.70
N ASP A 19 -5.20 -12.27 -3.56
CA ASP A 19 -5.87 -12.14 -2.29
C ASP A 19 -5.76 -10.67 -1.82
N PRO A 20 -6.87 -10.02 -1.45
CA PRO A 20 -6.82 -8.63 -0.97
C PRO A 20 -5.84 -8.41 0.17
N ARG A 21 -5.65 -9.40 1.04
CA ARG A 21 -4.70 -9.27 2.14
C ARG A 21 -3.27 -9.16 1.66
N ILE A 22 -2.95 -9.84 0.56
CA ILE A 22 -1.61 -9.75 -0.03
C ILE A 22 -1.38 -8.35 -0.58
N TYR A 23 -2.39 -7.78 -1.26
CA TYR A 23 -2.29 -6.41 -1.75
C TYR A 23 -2.10 -5.42 -0.61
N ILE A 24 -2.87 -5.58 0.47
CA ILE A 24 -2.75 -4.71 1.64
C ILE A 24 -1.34 -4.77 2.22
N GLU A 25 -0.80 -5.97 2.34
CA GLU A 25 0.56 -6.15 2.86
C GLU A 25 1.59 -5.45 1.97
N CYS A 26 1.52 -5.68 0.66
CA CYS A 26 2.44 -5.05 -0.28
C CYS A 26 2.32 -3.54 -0.29
N TYR A 27 1.10 -3.02 -0.30
CA TYR A 27 0.86 -1.59 -0.28
C TYR A 27 1.35 -0.96 1.03
N SER A 28 1.20 -1.67 2.15
CA SER A 28 1.72 -1.20 3.44
C SER A 28 3.23 -1.00 3.39
N TYR A 29 3.94 -1.97 2.82
CA TYR A 29 5.39 -1.84 2.66
C TYR A 29 5.77 -0.66 1.78
N LEU A 30 5.08 -0.49 0.67
CA LEU A 30 5.36 0.63 -0.22
C LEU A 30 5.01 1.96 0.42
N GLY A 31 3.90 2.02 1.12
CA GLY A 31 3.52 3.23 1.86
C GLY A 31 4.57 3.60 2.89
N TYR A 32 5.06 2.62 3.63
CA TYR A 32 6.12 2.81 4.61
C TYR A 32 7.42 3.25 3.94
N TYR A 33 7.77 2.61 2.84
CA TYR A 33 8.98 2.94 2.10
C TYR A 33 8.99 4.42 1.71
N TYR A 34 7.91 4.88 1.11
CA TYR A 34 7.83 6.27 0.69
C TYR A 34 7.76 7.23 1.88
N TYR A 35 7.12 6.81 2.95
CA TYR A 35 7.07 7.61 4.17
C TYR A 35 8.48 7.85 4.72
N VAL A 36 9.30 6.81 4.78
CA VAL A 36 10.69 6.89 5.25
C VAL A 36 11.52 7.76 4.31
N LYS A 37 11.22 7.74 3.03
CA LYS A 37 11.90 8.57 2.03
C LYS A 37 11.36 10.00 1.98
N GLU A 38 10.40 10.32 2.84
CA GLU A 38 9.76 11.62 2.89
C GLU A 38 8.96 11.95 1.63
N ASP A 39 8.60 10.93 0.87
CA ASP A 39 7.76 11.08 -0.32
C ASP A 39 6.32 10.88 0.09
N ILE A 40 5.75 11.89 0.73
CA ILE A 40 4.42 11.80 1.34
C ILE A 40 3.34 11.57 0.29
N GLU A 41 3.45 12.18 -0.86
CA GLU A 41 2.44 12.01 -1.91
C GLU A 41 2.28 10.56 -2.33
N ASN A 42 3.38 9.88 -2.61
CA ASN A 42 3.34 8.47 -2.99
C ASN A 42 2.92 7.59 -1.82
N SER A 43 3.38 7.93 -0.62
CA SER A 43 2.97 7.22 0.58
C SER A 43 1.44 7.24 0.73
N LYS A 44 0.84 8.44 0.59
CA LYS A 44 -0.61 8.58 0.67
C LYS A 44 -1.33 7.74 -0.38
N ILE A 45 -0.83 7.71 -1.60
CA ILE A 45 -1.45 6.94 -2.68
C ILE A 45 -1.58 5.47 -2.28
N TYR A 46 -0.54 4.90 -1.71
CA TYR A 46 -0.59 3.50 -1.30
C TYR A 46 -1.52 3.25 -0.13
N TRP A 47 -1.56 4.17 0.84
CA TRP A 47 -2.50 4.04 1.95
C TRP A 47 -3.94 4.18 1.46
N GLU A 48 -4.19 5.07 0.51
CA GLU A 48 -5.52 5.21 -0.10
C GLU A 48 -5.94 3.94 -0.84
N LYS A 49 -4.99 3.29 -1.51
CA LYS A 49 -5.27 2.01 -2.19
C LYS A 49 -5.69 0.94 -1.19
N ILE A 50 -5.06 0.91 -0.03
CA ILE A 50 -5.43 -0.03 1.03
C ILE A 50 -6.86 0.27 1.51
N LEU A 51 -7.19 1.53 1.72
CA LEU A 51 -8.52 1.91 2.17
C LEU A 51 -9.59 1.64 1.12
N ALA A 52 -9.22 1.63 -0.15
CA ALA A 52 -10.14 1.25 -1.21
C ALA A 52 -10.50 -0.24 -1.13
N ILE A 53 -9.57 -1.06 -0.65
CA ILE A 53 -9.80 -2.49 -0.45
C ILE A 53 -10.47 -2.75 0.90
N ASP A 54 -9.98 -2.08 1.94
CA ASP A 54 -10.44 -2.27 3.31
C ASP A 54 -10.56 -0.91 4.02
N PRO A 55 -11.73 -0.26 3.92
CA PRO A 55 -11.92 1.07 4.53
C PRO A 55 -11.75 1.10 6.04
N THR A 56 -11.81 -0.05 6.70
CA THR A 56 -11.65 -0.14 8.16
C THR A 56 -10.25 -0.51 8.59
N ASN A 57 -9.29 -0.53 7.66
CA ASN A 57 -7.91 -0.88 7.99
C ASN A 57 -7.32 0.16 8.94
N GLU A 58 -7.00 -0.28 10.16
CA GLU A 58 -6.50 0.61 11.19
C GLU A 58 -5.15 1.22 10.84
N ILE A 59 -4.26 0.43 10.24
CA ILE A 59 -2.93 0.89 9.90
C ILE A 59 -3.01 2.00 8.86
N ALA A 60 -3.80 1.79 7.81
CA ALA A 60 -3.97 2.79 6.76
C ALA A 60 -4.64 4.05 7.30
N ASN A 61 -5.65 3.89 8.14
CA ASN A 61 -6.32 5.04 8.75
C ASN A 61 -5.37 5.85 9.63
N ARG A 62 -4.54 5.19 10.41
CA ARG A 62 -3.53 5.87 11.24
C ARG A 62 -2.51 6.57 10.37
N ALA A 63 -2.04 5.90 9.33
CA ALA A 63 -1.06 6.48 8.43
C ALA A 63 -1.60 7.74 7.77
N MET A 64 -2.82 7.68 7.24
CA MET A 64 -3.44 8.84 6.62
C MET A 64 -3.62 9.98 7.61
N SER A 65 -3.99 9.68 8.83
CA SER A 65 -4.13 10.69 9.88
C SER A 65 -2.81 11.38 10.17
N GLY A 66 -1.70 10.65 10.12
CA GLY A 66 -0.38 11.21 10.38
C GLY A 66 0.25 11.92 9.20
N LEU A 67 -0.29 11.75 8.00
CA LEU A 67 0.31 12.29 6.77
C LEU A 67 -0.33 13.59 6.29
N LYS A 68 -1.04 14.26 7.12
CA LYS A 68 -1.72 15.51 6.73
C LYS A 68 -0.76 16.60 6.27
#